data_8600b1fff7210d90f5b7793a6097c563
#
_entry.id   8600b1fff7210d90f5b7793a6097c563
#
_cell.length_a   1.000
_cell.length_b   1.000
_cell.length_c   1.000
_cell.angle_alpha   90.00
_cell.angle_beta   90.00
_cell.angle_gamma   90.00
#
_symmetry.space_group_name_H-M   'P 1'
#
loop_
_entity.id
_entity.type
_entity.pdbx_description
1 polymer ?
#
loop_
_entity_poly.entity_id
_entity_poly.type
_entity_poly.pdbx_seq_one_letter_code
_entity_poly.pdbx_strand_id
1 'polypeptide(L)'
;MSRKASDNVEYTLRSLSNLMGEKRRRQPDGSAGSSAVAAGERSLIAAAESCSSINSQASGGELELAARRQFQQDETPSFVYVVSVFSALGGFLFGYDTGVVSGALLLLKRELNLGALWQELLVSSTVGAAALSALAGGVLNGLWGRRPCILLASCLFTAGATVLAAAQDKETLLGGRIVVGLGIGVASMTVPVYIAEVAPPHLRGRLVTINTLFITGGQFFASVVDGAFSYLAKDGWRYMLGLSAVPAIIQFFGFLFLPESPRWLIQKGQTQKARRILSQIRGNQTIDEEYDSIKNNIEEEEKEVGAGGPVICRMLTYPPTRRALIVGCGLQMFQQLSGINTVMYYSATILQMSGVQDDSLAIWLAAVTAFTNFLFTLAGVWLVEKVGRRKLTLGSLTGTTVALIILALGFLLSAQVSPRVTLNPTDPSGQNSACTNYSYCNGCMLDPNCGLCYKLNKSNVVESSCVPVRKESTMAAAWGSNIILCVFTVNDNY
;
A
#
# COMPACT_ATOMS: atom_id res chain seq x y z
N MET A 1 -26.09 15.07 -17.27
CA MET A 1 -24.83 14.70 -17.95
C MET A 1 -24.45 15.63 -19.12
N SER A 2 -25.39 16.26 -19.79
CA SER A 2 -25.16 17.18 -20.94
C SER A 2 -24.43 18.50 -20.59
N ARG A 3 -24.61 19.10 -19.41
CA ARG A 3 -23.97 20.37 -19.03
C ARG A 3 -22.46 20.29 -18.79
N LYS A 4 -21.92 19.18 -18.25
CA LYS A 4 -20.48 19.02 -18.02
C LYS A 4 -19.66 18.85 -19.30
N ALA A 5 -20.26 18.31 -20.35
CA ALA A 5 -19.60 18.17 -21.66
C ALA A 5 -19.45 19.55 -22.35
N SER A 6 -20.45 20.41 -22.22
CA SER A 6 -20.43 21.79 -22.75
C SER A 6 -19.35 22.66 -22.09
N ASP A 7 -19.20 22.54 -20.75
CA ASP A 7 -18.24 23.34 -19.99
C ASP A 7 -16.77 22.96 -20.32
N ASN A 8 -16.50 21.67 -20.57
CA ASN A 8 -15.17 21.20 -20.96
C ASN A 8 -14.78 21.64 -22.37
N VAL A 9 -15.72 21.65 -23.31
CA VAL A 9 -15.45 22.15 -24.68
C VAL A 9 -15.17 23.66 -24.67
N GLU A 10 -15.92 24.42 -23.86
CA GLU A 10 -15.71 25.86 -23.74
C GLU A 10 -14.37 26.21 -23.07
N TYR A 11 -13.94 25.41 -22.08
CA TYR A 11 -12.61 25.57 -21.44
C TYR A 11 -11.48 25.28 -22.41
N THR A 12 -11.62 24.25 -23.25
CA THR A 12 -10.62 23.86 -24.24
C THR A 12 -10.52 24.90 -25.35
N LEU A 13 -11.65 25.46 -25.81
CA LEU A 13 -11.70 26.54 -26.80
C LEU A 13 -11.08 27.82 -26.28
N ARG A 14 -11.29 28.21 -25.02
CA ARG A 14 -10.66 29.36 -24.39
C ARG A 14 -9.15 29.16 -24.22
N SER A 15 -8.68 27.96 -23.87
CA SER A 15 -7.24 27.65 -23.78
C SER A 15 -6.55 27.76 -25.14
N LEU A 16 -7.18 27.27 -26.20
CA LEU A 16 -6.68 27.38 -27.59
C LEU A 16 -6.66 28.82 -28.10
N SER A 17 -7.69 29.63 -27.78
CA SER A 17 -7.75 31.03 -28.16
C SER A 17 -6.65 31.85 -27.48
N ASN A 18 -6.31 31.53 -26.23
CA ASN A 18 -5.20 32.15 -25.50
C ASN A 18 -3.83 31.78 -26.09
N LEU A 19 -3.63 30.54 -26.50
CA LEU A 19 -2.42 30.05 -27.16
C LEU A 19 -2.22 30.72 -28.56
N MET A 20 -3.28 30.92 -29.30
CA MET A 20 -3.23 31.61 -30.58
C MET A 20 -3.02 33.12 -30.42
N GLY A 21 -3.57 33.73 -29.36
CA GLY A 21 -3.34 35.15 -29.01
C GLY A 21 -1.89 35.42 -28.60
N GLU A 22 -1.25 34.47 -27.93
CA GLU A 22 0.16 34.60 -27.50
C GLU A 22 1.15 34.44 -28.66
N LYS A 23 0.83 33.66 -29.67
CA LYS A 23 1.61 33.54 -30.91
C LYS A 23 1.56 34.81 -31.78
N ARG A 24 0.46 35.57 -31.73
CA ARG A 24 0.31 36.84 -32.43
C ARG A 24 1.10 38.01 -31.80
N ARG A 25 1.42 37.95 -30.51
CA ARG A 25 2.20 38.97 -29.78
C ARG A 25 3.71 38.83 -29.89
N ARG A 26 4.24 37.80 -30.53
CA ARG A 26 5.69 37.53 -30.67
C ARG A 26 6.24 37.81 -32.07
N GLN A 27 5.56 38.58 -32.93
CA GLN A 27 6.16 39.07 -34.17
C GLN A 27 6.77 40.46 -33.91
N PRO A 28 8.09 40.65 -34.17
CA PRO A 28 8.73 41.95 -33.96
C PRO A 28 8.41 42.90 -35.13
N ASP A 29 8.04 44.11 -34.78
CA ASP A 29 7.92 45.25 -35.69
C ASP A 29 9.27 45.59 -36.31
N GLY A 30 9.35 45.55 -37.63
CA GLY A 30 10.48 46.03 -38.41
C GLY A 30 9.98 46.89 -39.54
N SER A 31 10.22 48.16 -39.42
CA SER A 31 9.80 49.24 -40.29
C SER A 31 10.60 49.38 -41.57
N ALA A 32 9.95 49.95 -42.54
CA ALA A 32 10.42 50.82 -43.68
C ALA A 32 10.88 50.14 -44.97
N GLY A 33 10.22 50.52 -46.08
CA GLY A 33 10.65 50.37 -47.46
C GLY A 33 9.52 50.52 -48.47
N SER A 34 9.42 51.77 -48.95
CA SER A 34 8.46 52.31 -49.89
C SER A 34 8.40 51.68 -51.30
N SER A 35 7.14 51.59 -51.78
CA SER A 35 6.69 51.80 -53.16
C SER A 35 7.42 51.09 -54.33
N ALA A 36 6.74 50.05 -54.79
CA ALA A 36 6.51 49.69 -56.20
C ALA A 36 6.11 48.19 -56.21
N VAL A 37 4.86 47.92 -56.27
CA VAL A 37 4.28 46.62 -56.77
C VAL A 37 2.78 46.58 -56.48
N ALA A 38 2.01 47.43 -57.08
CA ALA A 38 0.52 47.38 -56.94
C ALA A 38 -0.16 46.32 -57.81
N ALA A 39 0.59 45.54 -58.62
CA ALA A 39 0.04 44.51 -59.49
C ALA A 39 0.37 43.07 -58.96
N GLY A 40 1.44 42.93 -58.18
CA GLY A 40 1.79 41.62 -57.58
C GLY A 40 1.07 41.34 -56.25
N GLU A 41 0.64 42.39 -55.55
CA GLU A 41 -0.01 42.26 -54.24
C GLU A 41 -1.41 41.62 -54.30
N ARG A 42 -2.16 41.87 -55.38
CA ARG A 42 -3.52 41.24 -55.52
C ARG A 42 -3.45 39.73 -55.81
N SER A 43 -2.44 39.24 -56.49
CA SER A 43 -2.27 37.82 -56.73
C SER A 43 -1.73 37.06 -55.50
N LEU A 44 -0.89 37.76 -54.71
CA LEU A 44 -0.35 37.21 -53.44
C LEU A 44 -1.40 37.19 -52.33
N ILE A 45 -2.28 38.21 -52.31
CA ILE A 45 -3.39 38.25 -51.35
C ILE A 45 -4.43 37.17 -51.67
N ALA A 46 -4.76 36.96 -52.96
CA ALA A 46 -5.69 35.88 -53.37
C ALA A 46 -5.08 34.48 -53.14
N ALA A 47 -3.76 34.31 -53.31
CA ALA A 47 -3.07 33.08 -52.96
C ALA A 47 -2.93 32.88 -51.46
N ALA A 48 -2.76 33.94 -50.65
CA ALA A 48 -2.73 33.89 -49.21
C ALA A 48 -4.11 33.63 -48.60
N GLU A 49 -5.19 34.17 -49.20
CA GLU A 49 -6.56 33.86 -48.78
C GLU A 49 -6.96 32.44 -49.13
N SER A 50 -6.56 31.90 -50.29
CA SER A 50 -6.79 30.50 -50.61
C SER A 50 -5.92 29.56 -49.77
N CYS A 51 -4.69 29.91 -49.43
CA CYS A 51 -3.85 29.15 -48.50
C CYS A 51 -4.37 29.20 -47.05
N SER A 52 -4.92 30.36 -46.63
CA SER A 52 -5.51 30.47 -45.29
C SER A 52 -6.83 29.74 -45.18
N SER A 53 -7.63 29.65 -46.24
CA SER A 53 -8.84 28.83 -46.25
C SER A 53 -8.56 27.32 -46.28
N ILE A 54 -7.54 26.87 -47.01
CA ILE A 54 -7.09 25.50 -47.01
C ILE A 54 -6.48 25.10 -45.65
N ASN A 55 -5.70 25.97 -45.06
CA ASN A 55 -5.12 25.74 -43.73
C ASN A 55 -6.18 25.81 -42.60
N SER A 56 -7.22 26.65 -42.73
CA SER A 56 -8.32 26.66 -41.74
C SER A 56 -9.23 25.45 -41.85
N GLN A 57 -9.44 24.88 -43.05
CA GLN A 57 -10.16 23.63 -43.22
C GLN A 57 -9.34 22.43 -42.76
N ALA A 58 -8.05 22.38 -43.03
CA ALA A 58 -7.16 21.35 -42.55
C ALA A 58 -7.02 21.38 -41.01
N SER A 59 -6.87 22.59 -40.42
CA SER A 59 -6.83 22.73 -38.97
C SER A 59 -8.17 22.40 -38.29
N GLY A 60 -9.29 22.73 -38.94
CA GLY A 60 -10.63 22.36 -38.47
C GLY A 60 -10.88 20.86 -38.47
N GLY A 61 -10.43 20.17 -39.51
CA GLY A 61 -10.52 18.71 -39.61
C GLY A 61 -9.63 18.00 -38.61
N GLU A 62 -8.41 18.47 -38.40
CA GLU A 62 -7.52 17.91 -37.38
C GLU A 62 -8.02 18.18 -35.96
N LEU A 63 -8.60 19.36 -35.72
CA LEU A 63 -9.19 19.72 -34.42
C LEU A 63 -10.45 18.86 -34.14
N GLU A 64 -11.30 18.65 -35.14
CA GLU A 64 -12.48 17.78 -35.03
C GLU A 64 -12.06 16.33 -34.87
N LEU A 65 -11.03 15.88 -35.55
CA LEU A 65 -10.47 14.54 -35.38
C LEU A 65 -9.83 14.34 -34.01
N ALA A 66 -9.10 15.35 -33.50
CA ALA A 66 -8.53 15.36 -32.18
C ALA A 66 -9.62 15.39 -31.08
N ALA A 67 -10.67 16.19 -31.28
CA ALA A 67 -11.85 16.24 -30.40
C ALA A 67 -12.62 14.91 -30.42
N ARG A 68 -12.80 14.30 -31.58
CA ARG A 68 -13.41 12.94 -31.68
C ARG A 68 -12.54 11.88 -31.03
N ARG A 69 -11.23 11.95 -31.19
CA ARG A 69 -10.26 11.04 -30.50
C ARG A 69 -10.34 11.22 -28.99
N GLN A 70 -10.43 12.45 -28.49
CA GLN A 70 -10.57 12.76 -27.08
C GLN A 70 -11.92 12.27 -26.52
N PHE A 71 -13.03 12.45 -27.28
CA PHE A 71 -14.36 11.96 -26.92
C PHE A 71 -14.44 10.41 -26.92
N GLN A 72 -13.75 9.74 -27.86
CA GLN A 72 -13.64 8.27 -27.89
C GLN A 72 -12.75 7.73 -26.78
N GLN A 73 -11.78 8.51 -26.27
CA GLN A 73 -10.95 8.14 -25.11
C GLN A 73 -11.71 8.22 -23.77
N ASP A 74 -12.80 9.00 -23.70
CA ASP A 74 -13.59 9.17 -22.47
C ASP A 74 -14.57 7.99 -22.22
N GLU A 75 -14.89 7.19 -23.21
CA GLU A 75 -15.70 5.97 -23.04
C GLU A 75 -14.80 4.77 -22.69
N THR A 76 -14.46 4.64 -21.43
CA THR A 76 -13.74 3.46 -20.92
C THR A 76 -14.72 2.29 -20.79
N PRO A 77 -14.47 1.15 -21.45
CA PRO A 77 -15.30 -0.03 -21.31
C PRO A 77 -15.35 -0.49 -19.84
N SER A 78 -16.53 -0.83 -19.37
CA SER A 78 -16.75 -1.37 -18.01
C SER A 78 -15.84 -2.56 -17.70
N PHE A 79 -15.40 -3.27 -18.73
CA PHE A 79 -14.48 -4.39 -18.62
C PHE A 79 -13.13 -4.03 -17.99
N VAL A 80 -12.58 -2.83 -18.24
CA VAL A 80 -11.32 -2.36 -17.62
C VAL A 80 -11.47 -2.23 -16.11
N TYR A 81 -12.61 -1.74 -15.64
CA TYR A 81 -12.89 -1.65 -14.21
C TYR A 81 -13.03 -3.03 -13.56
N VAL A 82 -13.71 -3.97 -14.23
CA VAL A 82 -13.82 -5.36 -13.77
C VAL A 82 -12.45 -5.99 -13.63
N VAL A 83 -11.60 -5.89 -14.66
CA VAL A 83 -10.22 -6.41 -14.63
C VAL A 83 -9.42 -5.78 -13.48
N SER A 84 -9.55 -4.47 -13.29
CA SER A 84 -8.83 -3.75 -12.24
C SER A 84 -9.29 -4.13 -10.84
N VAL A 85 -10.59 -4.30 -10.61
CA VAL A 85 -11.16 -4.72 -9.32
C VAL A 85 -10.72 -6.14 -8.96
N PHE A 86 -10.84 -7.10 -9.89
CA PHE A 86 -10.37 -8.46 -9.63
C PHE A 86 -8.86 -8.53 -9.39
N SER A 87 -8.08 -7.70 -10.08
CA SER A 87 -6.65 -7.60 -9.84
C SER A 87 -6.35 -7.01 -8.46
N ALA A 88 -7.07 -5.97 -8.07
CA ALA A 88 -6.92 -5.30 -6.77
C ALA A 88 -7.29 -6.20 -5.57
N LEU A 89 -8.02 -7.33 -5.78
CA LEU A 89 -8.20 -8.35 -4.74
C LEU A 89 -6.86 -8.90 -4.24
N GLY A 90 -5.82 -8.95 -5.07
CA GLY A 90 -4.47 -9.30 -4.61
C GLY A 90 -3.90 -8.29 -3.61
N GLY A 91 -4.18 -7.00 -3.83
CA GLY A 91 -3.89 -5.95 -2.84
C GLY A 91 -4.72 -6.11 -1.57
N PHE A 92 -5.99 -6.43 -1.69
CA PHE A 92 -6.87 -6.71 -0.55
C PHE A 92 -6.35 -7.87 0.30
N LEU A 93 -5.88 -8.96 -0.31
CA LEU A 93 -5.30 -10.11 0.39
C LEU A 93 -4.05 -9.73 1.17
N PHE A 94 -3.17 -8.94 0.56
CA PHE A 94 -1.99 -8.39 1.26
C PHE A 94 -2.40 -7.53 2.47
N GLY A 95 -3.38 -6.65 2.28
CA GLY A 95 -3.92 -5.82 3.35
C GLY A 95 -4.58 -6.63 4.46
N TYR A 96 -5.38 -7.64 4.08
CA TYR A 96 -6.03 -8.53 5.02
C TYR A 96 -5.02 -9.27 5.91
N ASP A 97 -3.97 -9.85 5.32
CA ASP A 97 -2.93 -10.54 6.08
C ASP A 97 -2.21 -9.58 7.06
N THR A 98 -1.93 -8.36 6.62
CA THR A 98 -1.30 -7.35 7.48
C THR A 98 -2.20 -6.95 8.66
N GLY A 99 -3.50 -6.81 8.43
CA GLY A 99 -4.47 -6.39 9.45
C GLY A 99 -4.79 -7.49 10.46
N VAL A 100 -5.05 -8.72 9.96
CA VAL A 100 -5.50 -9.85 10.79
C VAL A 100 -4.46 -10.28 11.83
N VAL A 101 -3.17 -10.06 11.54
CA VAL A 101 -2.10 -10.47 12.47
C VAL A 101 -2.21 -9.75 13.80
N SER A 102 -2.59 -8.48 13.80
CA SER A 102 -2.66 -7.67 15.01
C SER A 102 -3.63 -8.25 16.06
N GLY A 103 -4.83 -8.65 15.63
CA GLY A 103 -5.82 -9.26 16.52
C GLY A 103 -5.56 -10.74 16.79
N ALA A 104 -5.23 -11.50 15.74
CA ALA A 104 -4.97 -12.93 15.87
C ALA A 104 -3.78 -13.21 16.79
N LEU A 105 -2.73 -12.38 16.80
CA LEU A 105 -1.55 -12.57 17.64
C LEU A 105 -1.87 -12.53 19.13
N LEU A 106 -2.82 -11.68 19.55
CA LEU A 106 -3.26 -11.62 20.94
C LEU A 106 -3.92 -12.91 21.41
N LEU A 107 -4.80 -13.46 20.57
CA LEU A 107 -5.47 -14.73 20.89
C LEU A 107 -4.51 -15.91 20.84
N LEU A 108 -3.65 -15.97 19.82
CA LEU A 108 -2.62 -17.01 19.67
C LEU A 108 -1.65 -17.05 20.84
N LYS A 109 -1.22 -15.87 21.30
CA LYS A 109 -0.35 -15.76 22.46
C LYS A 109 -0.97 -16.43 23.68
N ARG A 110 -2.25 -16.19 23.92
CA ARG A 110 -2.98 -16.73 25.07
C ARG A 110 -3.25 -18.23 24.95
N GLU A 111 -3.67 -18.72 23.76
CA GLU A 111 -4.05 -20.12 23.57
C GLU A 111 -2.86 -21.07 23.44
N LEU A 112 -1.80 -20.66 22.74
CA LEU A 112 -0.62 -21.47 22.47
C LEU A 112 0.56 -21.15 23.39
N ASN A 113 0.40 -20.25 24.35
CA ASN A 113 1.47 -19.77 25.25
C ASN A 113 2.74 -19.41 24.46
N LEU A 114 2.60 -18.53 23.44
CA LEU A 114 3.70 -18.17 22.58
C LEU A 114 4.65 -17.19 23.26
N GLY A 115 5.93 -17.59 23.41
CA GLY A 115 6.99 -16.66 23.83
C GLY A 115 7.26 -15.56 22.80
N ALA A 116 7.92 -14.49 23.21
CA ALA A 116 8.19 -13.32 22.37
C ALA A 116 8.87 -13.70 21.04
N LEU A 117 9.84 -14.62 21.06
CA LEU A 117 10.53 -15.09 19.87
C LEU A 117 9.58 -15.72 18.84
N TRP A 118 8.60 -16.54 19.29
CA TRP A 118 7.65 -17.17 18.40
C TRP A 118 6.65 -16.18 17.81
N GLN A 119 6.25 -15.17 18.59
CA GLN A 119 5.38 -14.09 18.10
C GLN A 119 6.08 -13.33 16.95
N GLU A 120 7.34 -12.95 17.14
CA GLU A 120 8.12 -12.25 16.12
C GLU A 120 8.42 -13.13 14.90
N LEU A 121 8.69 -14.43 15.09
CA LEU A 121 8.87 -15.38 13.99
C LEU A 121 7.62 -15.53 13.14
N LEU A 122 6.43 -15.59 13.74
CA LEU A 122 5.16 -15.69 13.02
C LEU A 122 4.89 -14.44 12.16
N VAL A 123 5.27 -13.27 12.62
CA VAL A 123 5.13 -12.03 11.83
C VAL A 123 6.21 -11.93 10.77
N SER A 124 7.47 -12.07 11.15
CA SER A 124 8.62 -11.84 10.27
C SER A 124 8.78 -12.90 9.19
N SER A 125 8.37 -14.16 9.44
CA SER A 125 8.44 -15.23 8.45
C SER A 125 7.62 -14.95 7.19
N THR A 126 6.42 -14.37 7.34
CA THR A 126 5.59 -13.98 6.21
C THR A 126 6.26 -12.88 5.39
N VAL A 127 6.79 -11.86 6.05
CA VAL A 127 7.49 -10.75 5.38
C VAL A 127 8.76 -11.24 4.68
N GLY A 128 9.54 -12.10 5.34
CA GLY A 128 10.75 -12.71 4.77
C GLY A 128 10.45 -13.58 3.54
N ALA A 129 9.45 -14.45 3.64
CA ALA A 129 9.00 -15.27 2.52
C ALA A 129 8.46 -14.41 1.36
N ALA A 130 7.72 -13.33 1.66
CA ALA A 130 7.23 -12.38 0.66
C ALA A 130 8.38 -11.66 -0.05
N ALA A 131 9.42 -11.25 0.65
CA ALA A 131 10.58 -10.61 0.04
C ALA A 131 11.30 -11.54 -0.95
N LEU A 132 11.51 -12.81 -0.57
CA LEU A 132 12.14 -13.81 -1.43
C LEU A 132 11.26 -14.13 -2.66
N SER A 133 9.97 -14.32 -2.44
CA SER A 133 9.03 -14.64 -3.53
C SER A 133 8.76 -13.46 -4.46
N ALA A 134 8.87 -12.21 -4.00
CA ALA A 134 8.78 -11.02 -4.85
C ALA A 134 9.94 -10.94 -5.84
N LEU A 135 11.16 -11.30 -5.42
CA LEU A 135 12.32 -11.40 -6.31
C LEU A 135 12.11 -12.51 -7.37
N ALA A 136 11.65 -13.69 -6.95
CA ALA A 136 11.31 -14.77 -7.86
C ALA A 136 10.14 -14.39 -8.79
N GLY A 137 9.14 -13.67 -8.28
CA GLY A 137 7.97 -13.18 -9.01
C GLY A 137 8.34 -12.28 -10.19
N GLY A 138 9.37 -11.46 -10.06
CA GLY A 138 9.90 -10.66 -11.17
C GLY A 138 10.35 -11.53 -12.35
N VAL A 139 11.04 -12.63 -12.09
CA VAL A 139 11.47 -13.60 -13.10
C VAL A 139 10.27 -14.39 -13.66
N LEU A 140 9.40 -14.88 -12.79
CA LEU A 140 8.21 -15.64 -13.18
C LEU A 140 7.26 -14.82 -14.07
N ASN A 141 7.07 -13.53 -13.78
CA ASN A 141 6.29 -12.62 -14.61
C ASN A 141 6.84 -12.51 -16.04
N GLY A 142 8.15 -12.51 -16.19
CA GLY A 142 8.81 -12.49 -17.51
C GLY A 142 8.64 -13.80 -18.27
N LEU A 143 8.68 -14.94 -17.57
CA LEU A 143 8.62 -16.28 -18.18
C LEU A 143 7.19 -16.72 -18.50
N TRP A 144 6.31 -16.70 -17.51
CA TRP A 144 4.96 -17.28 -17.60
C TRP A 144 3.87 -16.27 -17.95
N GLY A 145 4.11 -14.98 -17.67
CA GLY A 145 3.11 -13.93 -17.80
C GLY A 145 2.48 -13.55 -16.47
N ARG A 146 1.59 -12.55 -16.52
CA ARG A 146 1.01 -11.98 -15.31
C ARG A 146 -0.15 -12.81 -14.78
N ARG A 147 -1.01 -13.31 -15.67
CA ARG A 147 -2.19 -14.11 -15.31
C ARG A 147 -1.82 -15.40 -14.56
N PRO A 148 -0.90 -16.27 -15.06
CA PRO A 148 -0.50 -17.46 -14.32
C PRO A 148 0.17 -17.16 -12.97
N CYS A 149 0.92 -16.06 -12.88
CA CYS A 149 1.53 -15.64 -11.62
C CYS A 149 0.48 -15.24 -10.57
N ILE A 150 -0.58 -14.54 -10.97
CA ILE A 150 -1.69 -14.19 -10.05
C ILE A 150 -2.47 -15.44 -9.65
N LEU A 151 -2.73 -16.36 -10.56
CA LEU A 151 -3.35 -17.66 -10.25
C LEU A 151 -2.52 -18.46 -9.25
N LEU A 152 -1.20 -18.55 -9.47
CA LEU A 152 -0.27 -19.19 -8.54
C LEU A 152 -0.31 -18.53 -7.15
N ALA A 153 -0.26 -17.20 -7.10
CA ALA A 153 -0.33 -16.44 -5.87
C ALA A 153 -1.63 -16.72 -5.11
N SER A 154 -2.77 -16.75 -5.81
CA SER A 154 -4.08 -17.04 -5.21
C SER A 154 -4.15 -18.48 -4.68
N CYS A 155 -3.56 -19.47 -5.39
CA CYS A 155 -3.46 -20.85 -4.92
C CYS A 155 -2.61 -20.95 -3.65
N LEU A 156 -1.42 -20.33 -3.64
CA LEU A 156 -0.53 -20.33 -2.47
C LEU A 156 -1.21 -19.67 -1.27
N PHE A 157 -1.90 -18.55 -1.50
CA PHE A 157 -2.62 -17.85 -0.43
C PHE A 157 -3.74 -18.71 0.15
N THR A 158 -4.56 -19.34 -0.71
CA THR A 158 -5.64 -20.24 -0.28
C THR A 158 -5.09 -21.44 0.48
N ALA A 159 -4.03 -22.06 -0.03
CA ALA A 159 -3.39 -23.20 0.64
C ALA A 159 -2.81 -22.79 2.00
N GLY A 160 -2.11 -21.66 2.07
CA GLY A 160 -1.58 -21.15 3.32
C GLY A 160 -2.66 -20.81 4.34
N ALA A 161 -3.73 -20.12 3.91
CA ALA A 161 -4.88 -19.80 4.78
C ALA A 161 -5.59 -21.05 5.33
N THR A 162 -5.74 -22.10 4.51
CA THR A 162 -6.31 -23.37 4.97
C THR A 162 -5.41 -24.08 5.96
N VAL A 163 -4.09 -24.08 5.76
CA VAL A 163 -3.11 -24.60 6.71
C VAL A 163 -3.17 -23.82 8.02
N LEU A 164 -3.25 -22.50 7.98
CA LEU A 164 -3.38 -21.67 9.18
C LEU A 164 -4.66 -21.96 9.96
N ALA A 165 -5.80 -22.10 9.27
CA ALA A 165 -7.06 -22.44 9.91
C ALA A 165 -7.06 -23.83 10.55
N ALA A 166 -6.33 -24.80 9.97
CA ALA A 166 -6.23 -26.18 10.45
C ALA A 166 -5.05 -26.41 11.44
N ALA A 167 -4.20 -25.40 11.66
CA ALA A 167 -2.99 -25.55 12.47
C ALA A 167 -3.34 -25.92 13.93
N GLN A 168 -2.64 -26.91 14.49
CA GLN A 168 -2.75 -27.31 15.88
C GLN A 168 -1.52 -26.89 16.69
N ASP A 169 -0.37 -26.82 16.00
CA ASP A 169 0.93 -26.53 16.59
C ASP A 169 1.49 -25.22 16.04
N LYS A 170 2.35 -24.57 16.84
CA LYS A 170 3.07 -23.35 16.45
C LYS A 170 3.94 -23.53 15.19
N GLU A 171 4.48 -24.73 14.96
CA GLU A 171 5.32 -25.06 13.81
C GLU A 171 4.48 -25.12 12.51
N THR A 172 3.31 -25.73 12.56
CA THR A 172 2.35 -25.76 11.44
C THR A 172 1.87 -24.33 11.12
N LEU A 173 1.67 -23.51 12.15
CA LEU A 173 1.31 -22.10 11.99
C LEU A 173 2.43 -21.33 11.26
N LEU A 174 3.67 -21.55 11.65
CA LEU A 174 4.84 -20.95 10.98
C LEU A 174 4.93 -21.37 9.51
N GLY A 175 4.73 -22.67 9.23
CA GLY A 175 4.66 -23.19 7.86
C GLY A 175 3.57 -22.51 7.02
N GLY A 176 2.37 -22.37 7.57
CA GLY A 176 1.25 -21.68 6.93
C GLY A 176 1.59 -20.19 6.64
N ARG A 177 2.23 -19.51 7.59
CA ARG A 177 2.66 -18.11 7.43
C ARG A 177 3.70 -17.95 6.31
N ILE A 178 4.63 -18.90 6.17
CA ILE A 178 5.60 -18.91 5.07
C ILE A 178 4.88 -19.09 3.72
N VAL A 179 3.93 -20.03 3.63
CA VAL A 179 3.20 -20.27 2.38
C VAL A 179 2.36 -19.06 1.98
N VAL A 180 1.65 -18.43 2.92
CA VAL A 180 0.93 -17.18 2.69
C VAL A 180 1.89 -16.09 2.21
N GLY A 181 3.06 -15.95 2.86
CA GLY A 181 4.09 -14.99 2.47
C GLY A 181 4.58 -15.18 1.04
N LEU A 182 4.78 -16.43 0.60
CA LEU A 182 5.13 -16.71 -0.81
C LEU A 182 4.05 -16.21 -1.78
N GLY A 183 2.78 -16.42 -1.46
CA GLY A 183 1.65 -15.91 -2.24
C GLY A 183 1.61 -14.38 -2.29
N ILE A 184 1.78 -13.73 -1.14
CA ILE A 184 1.82 -12.27 -1.00
C ILE A 184 2.93 -11.66 -1.87
N GLY A 185 4.15 -12.20 -1.82
CA GLY A 185 5.27 -11.64 -2.55
C GLY A 185 5.08 -11.68 -4.06
N VAL A 186 4.58 -12.81 -4.61
CA VAL A 186 4.24 -12.91 -6.03
C VAL A 186 3.12 -11.95 -6.40
N ALA A 187 2.05 -11.85 -5.59
CA ALA A 187 0.93 -10.95 -5.85
C ALA A 187 1.34 -9.49 -5.81
N SER A 188 2.10 -9.07 -4.81
CA SER A 188 2.53 -7.67 -4.62
C SER A 188 3.38 -7.15 -5.77
N MET A 189 4.18 -8.02 -6.40
CA MET A 189 4.94 -7.70 -7.60
C MET A 189 4.06 -7.68 -8.85
N THR A 190 3.17 -8.66 -9.01
CA THR A 190 2.45 -8.91 -10.27
C THR A 190 1.24 -7.99 -10.45
N VAL A 191 0.45 -7.78 -9.39
CA VAL A 191 -0.84 -7.07 -9.47
C VAL A 191 -0.71 -5.62 -9.97
N PRO A 192 0.14 -4.76 -9.39
CA PRO A 192 0.26 -3.39 -9.87
C PRO A 192 0.81 -3.31 -11.30
N VAL A 193 1.69 -4.23 -11.70
CA VAL A 193 2.21 -4.33 -13.06
C VAL A 193 1.10 -4.71 -14.04
N TYR A 194 0.30 -5.72 -13.71
CA TYR A 194 -0.82 -6.14 -14.55
C TYR A 194 -1.85 -5.02 -14.74
N ILE A 195 -2.23 -4.34 -13.65
CA ILE A 195 -3.14 -3.18 -13.72
C ILE A 195 -2.55 -2.07 -14.61
N ALA A 196 -1.26 -1.75 -14.46
CA ALA A 196 -0.60 -0.72 -15.24
C ALA A 196 -0.49 -1.06 -16.74
N GLU A 197 -0.39 -2.34 -17.08
CA GLU A 197 -0.29 -2.83 -18.48
C GLU A 197 -1.66 -2.93 -19.17
N VAL A 198 -2.72 -3.24 -18.43
CA VAL A 198 -4.09 -3.34 -18.95
C VAL A 198 -4.79 -1.98 -19.00
N ALA A 199 -4.46 -1.09 -18.07
CA ALA A 199 -5.08 0.22 -17.95
C ALA A 199 -4.81 1.14 -19.13
N PRO A 200 -5.82 1.90 -19.62
CA PRO A 200 -5.60 2.97 -20.58
C PRO A 200 -4.63 4.02 -20.03
N PRO A 201 -3.82 4.68 -20.88
CA PRO A 201 -2.81 5.64 -20.43
C PRO A 201 -3.35 6.74 -19.52
N HIS A 202 -4.54 7.28 -19.81
CA HIS A 202 -5.18 8.36 -19.06
C HIS A 202 -5.74 7.92 -17.69
N LEU A 203 -6.05 6.63 -17.50
CA LEU A 203 -6.57 6.08 -16.24
C LEU A 203 -5.54 5.28 -15.44
N ARG A 204 -4.37 5.00 -16.02
CA ARG A 204 -3.35 4.12 -15.41
C ARG A 204 -3.01 4.52 -13.97
N GLY A 205 -2.75 5.80 -13.73
CA GLY A 205 -2.43 6.29 -12.39
C GLY A 205 -3.56 6.05 -11.39
N ARG A 206 -4.80 6.32 -11.78
CA ARG A 206 -5.98 6.14 -10.94
C ARG A 206 -6.24 4.67 -10.63
N LEU A 207 -6.17 3.79 -11.61
CA LEU A 207 -6.42 2.35 -11.43
C LEU A 207 -5.34 1.69 -10.55
N VAL A 208 -4.07 2.08 -10.71
CA VAL A 208 -3.00 1.61 -9.81
C VAL A 208 -3.20 2.11 -8.38
N THR A 209 -3.70 3.33 -8.19
CA THR A 209 -4.00 3.85 -6.86
C THR A 209 -5.19 3.13 -6.20
N ILE A 210 -6.14 2.61 -6.99
CA ILE A 210 -7.22 1.74 -6.48
C ILE A 210 -6.65 0.48 -5.83
N ASN A 211 -5.56 -0.08 -6.34
CA ASN A 211 -4.91 -1.22 -5.68
C ASN A 211 -4.48 -0.86 -4.24
N THR A 212 -3.92 0.32 -4.01
CA THR A 212 -3.57 0.79 -2.66
C THR A 212 -4.80 0.95 -1.77
N LEU A 213 -5.92 1.42 -2.33
CA LEU A 213 -7.20 1.51 -1.61
C LEU A 213 -7.71 0.13 -1.17
N PHE A 214 -7.53 -0.90 -2.01
CA PHE A 214 -7.88 -2.27 -1.64
C PHE A 214 -6.95 -2.84 -0.57
N ILE A 215 -5.66 -2.46 -0.53
CA ILE A 215 -4.75 -2.84 0.55
C ILE A 215 -5.24 -2.28 1.89
N THR A 216 -5.48 -0.99 1.98
CA THR A 216 -5.94 -0.37 3.23
C THR A 216 -7.37 -0.78 3.60
N GLY A 217 -8.22 -1.04 2.61
CA GLY A 217 -9.54 -1.61 2.79
C GLY A 217 -9.48 -3.04 3.34
N GLY A 218 -8.52 -3.85 2.88
CA GLY A 218 -8.25 -5.19 3.39
C GLY A 218 -7.80 -5.17 4.85
N GLN A 219 -6.91 -4.23 5.22
CA GLN A 219 -6.48 -4.03 6.61
C GLN A 219 -7.65 -3.68 7.52
N PHE A 220 -8.49 -2.73 7.10
CA PHE A 220 -9.68 -2.36 7.86
C PHE A 220 -10.67 -3.52 8.01
N PHE A 221 -10.96 -4.22 6.91
CA PHE A 221 -11.88 -5.37 6.93
C PHE A 221 -11.36 -6.49 7.83
N ALA A 222 -10.06 -6.79 7.78
CA ALA A 222 -9.42 -7.77 8.66
C ALA A 222 -9.56 -7.38 10.14
N SER A 223 -9.33 -6.11 10.47
CA SER A 223 -9.47 -5.63 11.85
C SER A 223 -10.92 -5.71 12.36
N VAL A 224 -11.91 -5.52 11.49
CA VAL A 224 -13.33 -5.73 11.85
C VAL A 224 -13.62 -7.21 12.08
N VAL A 225 -13.06 -8.09 11.24
CA VAL A 225 -13.15 -9.55 11.43
C VAL A 225 -12.51 -9.96 12.75
N ASP A 226 -11.33 -9.44 13.06
CA ASP A 226 -10.65 -9.67 14.35
C ASP A 226 -11.53 -9.25 15.53
N GLY A 227 -12.12 -8.06 15.45
CA GLY A 227 -13.06 -7.58 16.47
C GLY A 227 -14.27 -8.49 16.63
N ALA A 228 -14.86 -8.95 15.52
CA ALA A 228 -16.02 -9.84 15.55
C ALA A 228 -15.72 -11.22 16.16
N PHE A 229 -14.58 -11.80 15.82
CA PHE A 229 -14.18 -13.11 16.32
C PHE A 229 -13.41 -13.07 17.65
N SER A 230 -13.06 -11.89 18.18
CA SER A 230 -12.40 -11.73 19.48
C SER A 230 -13.27 -12.21 20.66
N TYR A 231 -14.59 -12.23 20.49
CA TYR A 231 -15.53 -12.72 21.50
C TYR A 231 -15.61 -14.25 21.60
N LEU A 232 -15.01 -14.97 20.65
CA LEU A 232 -14.94 -16.43 20.72
C LEU A 232 -13.87 -16.86 21.72
N ALA A 233 -14.30 -17.61 22.75
CA ALA A 233 -13.42 -18.05 23.84
C ALA A 233 -12.31 -19.03 23.38
N LYS A 234 -12.56 -19.79 22.32
CA LYS A 234 -11.61 -20.77 21.74
C LYS A 234 -11.64 -20.70 20.22
N ASP A 235 -10.47 -20.93 19.61
CA ASP A 235 -10.31 -21.06 18.16
C ASP A 235 -10.70 -19.81 17.35
N GLY A 236 -10.94 -18.65 17.96
CA GLY A 236 -11.31 -17.41 17.27
C GLY A 236 -10.28 -17.01 16.20
N TRP A 237 -9.00 -17.14 16.49
CA TRP A 237 -7.91 -16.85 15.58
C TRP A 237 -7.91 -17.72 14.30
N ARG A 238 -8.46 -18.96 14.38
CA ARG A 238 -8.58 -19.85 13.21
C ARG A 238 -9.55 -19.28 12.17
N TYR A 239 -10.68 -18.74 12.63
CA TYR A 239 -11.65 -18.07 11.76
C TYR A 239 -11.08 -16.76 11.20
N MET A 240 -10.36 -15.97 12.01
CA MET A 240 -9.71 -14.75 11.57
C MET A 240 -8.73 -15.03 10.42
N LEU A 241 -7.81 -15.97 10.59
CA LEU A 241 -6.82 -16.35 9.59
C LEU A 241 -7.44 -17.10 8.40
N GLY A 242 -8.38 -18.03 8.66
CA GLY A 242 -8.99 -18.87 7.63
C GLY A 242 -9.91 -18.11 6.68
N LEU A 243 -10.59 -17.06 7.13
CA LEU A 243 -11.51 -16.28 6.30
C LEU A 243 -10.80 -15.59 5.14
N SER A 244 -9.50 -15.38 5.24
CA SER A 244 -8.66 -14.86 4.15
C SER A 244 -8.66 -15.75 2.90
N ALA A 245 -8.99 -17.04 3.03
CA ALA A 245 -9.14 -17.94 1.88
C ALA A 245 -10.28 -17.53 0.94
N VAL A 246 -11.35 -16.91 1.45
CA VAL A 246 -12.53 -16.56 0.66
C VAL A 246 -12.19 -15.58 -0.47
N PRO A 247 -11.60 -14.39 -0.22
CA PRO A 247 -11.23 -13.49 -1.31
C PRO A 247 -10.14 -14.08 -2.22
N ALA A 248 -9.27 -14.96 -1.72
CA ALA A 248 -8.26 -15.65 -2.54
C ALA A 248 -8.91 -16.62 -3.54
N ILE A 249 -9.92 -17.36 -3.12
CA ILE A 249 -10.70 -18.25 -3.99
C ILE A 249 -11.47 -17.44 -5.04
N ILE A 250 -12.10 -16.32 -4.64
CA ILE A 250 -12.80 -15.44 -5.57
C ILE A 250 -11.82 -14.88 -6.61
N GLN A 251 -10.63 -14.47 -6.20
CA GLN A 251 -9.60 -13.99 -7.12
C GLN A 251 -9.15 -15.10 -8.09
N PHE A 252 -8.94 -16.32 -7.59
CA PHE A 252 -8.54 -17.46 -8.42
C PHE A 252 -9.56 -17.73 -9.53
N PHE A 253 -10.82 -17.89 -9.18
CA PHE A 253 -11.88 -18.14 -10.17
C PHE A 253 -12.07 -16.95 -11.11
N GLY A 254 -12.01 -15.72 -10.63
CA GLY A 254 -12.07 -14.52 -11.46
C GLY A 254 -10.97 -14.48 -12.50
N PHE A 255 -9.72 -14.80 -12.13
CA PHE A 255 -8.60 -14.81 -13.05
C PHE A 255 -8.60 -15.96 -14.06
N LEU A 256 -9.41 -17.00 -13.87
CA LEU A 256 -9.62 -18.01 -14.91
C LEU A 256 -10.31 -17.42 -16.16
N PHE A 257 -11.11 -16.38 -16.00
CA PHE A 257 -11.84 -15.72 -17.11
C PHE A 257 -11.15 -14.45 -17.63
N LEU A 258 -10.22 -13.89 -16.86
CA LEU A 258 -9.52 -12.66 -17.23
C LEU A 258 -8.39 -12.92 -18.25
N PRO A 259 -8.15 -11.96 -19.17
CA PRO A 259 -7.12 -12.09 -20.19
C PRO A 259 -5.70 -11.91 -19.64
N GLU A 260 -4.70 -12.31 -20.42
CA GLU A 260 -3.30 -12.01 -20.16
C GLU A 260 -2.98 -10.55 -20.53
N SER A 261 -1.86 -10.02 -20.03
CA SER A 261 -1.37 -8.68 -20.38
C SER A 261 -1.09 -8.54 -21.87
N PRO A 262 -1.66 -7.52 -22.55
CA PRO A 262 -1.37 -7.28 -23.96
C PRO A 262 0.10 -6.93 -24.19
N ARG A 263 0.75 -6.18 -23.28
CA ARG A 263 2.16 -5.82 -23.39
C ARG A 263 3.07 -7.05 -23.33
N TRP A 264 2.81 -8.00 -22.44
CA TRP A 264 3.56 -9.25 -22.36
C TRP A 264 3.38 -10.12 -23.60
N LEU A 265 2.17 -10.17 -24.15
CA LEU A 265 1.89 -10.92 -25.39
C LEU A 265 2.64 -10.34 -26.59
N ILE A 266 2.73 -9.02 -26.70
CA ILE A 266 3.51 -8.35 -27.76
C ILE A 266 5.00 -8.68 -27.58
N GLN A 267 5.51 -8.62 -26.37
CA GLN A 267 6.91 -8.95 -26.03
C GLN A 267 7.26 -10.42 -26.37
N LYS A 268 6.28 -11.33 -26.27
CA LYS A 268 6.43 -12.74 -26.66
C LYS A 268 6.11 -13.02 -28.14
N GLY A 269 5.88 -12.00 -28.96
CA GLY A 269 5.60 -12.13 -30.40
C GLY A 269 4.20 -12.67 -30.72
N GLN A 270 3.28 -12.77 -29.74
CA GLN A 270 1.92 -13.29 -29.96
C GLN A 270 0.98 -12.20 -30.47
N THR A 271 1.26 -11.63 -31.64
CA THR A 271 0.58 -10.46 -32.21
C THR A 271 -0.94 -10.62 -32.31
N GLN A 272 -1.44 -11.74 -32.83
CA GLN A 272 -2.88 -11.93 -33.02
C GLN A 272 -3.65 -12.00 -31.70
N LYS A 273 -3.08 -12.68 -30.69
CA LYS A 273 -3.70 -12.73 -29.36
C LYS A 273 -3.67 -11.36 -28.67
N ALA A 274 -2.54 -10.64 -28.80
CA ALA A 274 -2.41 -9.30 -28.22
C ALA A 274 -3.44 -8.33 -28.81
N ARG A 275 -3.62 -8.32 -30.14
CA ARG A 275 -4.62 -7.48 -30.82
C ARG A 275 -6.04 -7.85 -30.38
N ARG A 276 -6.38 -9.14 -30.30
CA ARG A 276 -7.70 -9.59 -29.85
C ARG A 276 -8.00 -9.14 -28.42
N ILE A 277 -7.04 -9.31 -27.50
CA ILE A 277 -7.22 -8.91 -26.11
C ILE A 277 -7.29 -7.38 -25.98
N LEU A 278 -6.46 -6.65 -26.71
CA LEU A 278 -6.50 -5.19 -26.74
C LEU A 278 -7.87 -4.69 -27.24
N SER A 279 -8.41 -5.30 -28.29
CA SER A 279 -9.77 -5.04 -28.79
C SER A 279 -10.85 -5.30 -27.74
N GLN A 280 -10.73 -6.40 -27.02
CA GLN A 280 -11.67 -6.76 -25.95
C GLN A 280 -11.62 -5.76 -24.79
N ILE A 281 -10.43 -5.30 -24.42
CA ILE A 281 -10.23 -4.34 -23.33
C ILE A 281 -10.69 -2.94 -23.72
N ARG A 282 -10.48 -2.51 -24.97
CA ARG A 282 -10.79 -1.17 -25.47
C ARG A 282 -12.18 -1.03 -26.13
N GLY A 283 -12.89 -2.14 -26.33
CA GLY A 283 -14.23 -2.10 -26.92
C GLY A 283 -14.27 -1.71 -28.40
N ASN A 284 -13.46 -2.33 -29.25
CA ASN A 284 -13.43 -2.12 -30.71
C ASN A 284 -12.98 -0.74 -31.23
N GLN A 285 -12.24 0.03 -30.44
CA GLN A 285 -11.65 1.29 -30.93
C GLN A 285 -10.37 1.04 -31.72
N THR A 286 -9.82 2.09 -32.36
CA THR A 286 -8.61 2.10 -33.17
C THR A 286 -7.40 1.50 -32.44
N ILE A 287 -7.29 0.18 -32.50
CA ILE A 287 -6.34 -0.64 -31.75
C ILE A 287 -4.96 -0.56 -32.35
N ASP A 288 -4.90 -0.32 -33.67
CA ASP A 288 -3.64 -0.42 -34.42
C ASP A 288 -2.65 0.66 -33.97
N GLU A 289 -3.09 1.89 -33.72
CA GLU A 289 -2.22 2.97 -33.20
C GLU A 289 -1.65 2.64 -31.82
N GLU A 290 -2.51 2.13 -30.90
CA GLU A 290 -2.06 1.74 -29.54
C GLU A 290 -1.13 0.53 -29.59
N TYR A 291 -1.45 -0.47 -30.44
CA TYR A 291 -0.62 -1.64 -30.63
C TYR A 291 0.76 -1.27 -31.16
N ASP A 292 0.83 -0.44 -32.22
CA ASP A 292 2.09 0.01 -32.81
C ASP A 292 2.90 0.87 -31.85
N SER A 293 2.24 1.72 -31.05
CA SER A 293 2.90 2.50 -30.00
C SER A 293 3.52 1.59 -28.93
N ILE A 294 2.80 0.57 -28.46
CA ILE A 294 3.32 -0.38 -27.46
C ILE A 294 4.49 -1.18 -28.05
N LYS A 295 4.37 -1.62 -29.29
CA LYS A 295 5.41 -2.38 -30.00
C LYS A 295 6.67 -1.55 -30.19
N ASN A 296 6.54 -0.31 -30.67
CA ASN A 296 7.66 0.60 -30.86
C ASN A 296 8.38 0.88 -29.53
N ASN A 297 7.64 1.13 -28.45
CA ASN A 297 8.22 1.33 -27.13
C ASN A 297 9.01 0.10 -26.64
N ILE A 298 8.52 -1.12 -26.91
CA ILE A 298 9.23 -2.36 -26.56
C ILE A 298 10.50 -2.50 -27.38
N GLU A 299 10.43 -2.25 -28.71
CA GLU A 299 11.60 -2.32 -29.59
C GLU A 299 12.66 -1.24 -29.26
N GLU A 300 12.24 -0.03 -28.87
CA GLU A 300 13.14 1.01 -28.38
C GLU A 300 13.82 0.61 -27.10
N GLU A 301 13.05 0.10 -26.09
CA GLU A 301 13.60 -0.42 -24.84
C GLU A 301 14.62 -1.54 -25.09
N GLU A 302 14.36 -2.46 -26.02
CA GLU A 302 15.27 -3.55 -26.36
C GLU A 302 16.55 -3.04 -27.05
N LYS A 303 16.45 -2.05 -27.93
CA LYS A 303 17.60 -1.42 -28.59
C LYS A 303 18.47 -0.63 -27.62
N GLU A 304 17.85 0.15 -26.74
CA GLU A 304 18.56 1.01 -25.79
C GLU A 304 19.25 0.20 -24.66
N VAL A 305 18.59 -0.87 -24.22
CA VAL A 305 19.07 -1.70 -23.08
C VAL A 305 20.09 -2.75 -23.54
N GLY A 306 20.18 -3.04 -24.84
CA GLY A 306 21.10 -4.04 -25.42
C GLY A 306 20.72 -5.49 -25.11
N ALA A 307 21.07 -6.41 -26.01
CA ALA A 307 20.63 -7.81 -25.97
C ALA A 307 21.47 -8.74 -25.06
N GLY A 308 22.33 -8.23 -24.19
CA GLY A 308 23.26 -9.08 -23.42
C GLY A 308 23.31 -8.80 -21.92
N GLY A 309 23.33 -9.86 -21.11
CA GLY A 309 23.58 -9.81 -19.68
C GLY A 309 22.35 -9.86 -18.75
N PRO A 310 22.56 -10.04 -17.42
CA PRO A 310 21.46 -10.11 -16.47
C PRO A 310 20.70 -8.79 -16.38
N VAL A 311 19.39 -8.88 -16.30
CA VAL A 311 18.44 -7.74 -16.32
C VAL A 311 18.82 -6.69 -15.26
N ILE A 312 19.24 -7.11 -14.09
CA ILE A 312 19.64 -6.21 -12.99
C ILE A 312 20.83 -5.34 -13.38
N CYS A 313 21.86 -5.92 -14.01
CA CYS A 313 23.03 -5.15 -14.47
C CYS A 313 22.63 -4.11 -15.53
N ARG A 314 21.74 -4.47 -16.45
CA ARG A 314 21.23 -3.54 -17.47
C ARG A 314 20.44 -2.38 -16.85
N MET A 315 19.56 -2.65 -15.88
CA MET A 315 18.80 -1.61 -15.16
C MET A 315 19.73 -0.63 -14.43
N LEU A 316 20.83 -1.11 -13.89
CA LEU A 316 21.81 -0.26 -13.18
C LEU A 316 22.72 0.52 -14.14
N THR A 317 22.96 0.00 -15.33
CA THR A 317 23.83 0.63 -16.34
C THR A 317 23.12 1.74 -17.09
N TYR A 318 21.81 1.60 -17.41
CA TYR A 318 21.06 2.60 -18.17
C TYR A 318 20.63 3.78 -17.28
N PRO A 319 21.14 5.03 -17.56
CA PRO A 319 20.98 6.15 -16.63
C PRO A 319 19.54 6.54 -16.30
N PRO A 320 18.57 6.58 -17.25
CA PRO A 320 17.17 6.90 -16.93
C PRO A 320 16.54 5.89 -15.98
N THR A 321 16.71 4.60 -16.23
CA THR A 321 16.16 3.51 -15.40
C THR A 321 16.81 3.51 -14.01
N ARG A 322 18.14 3.73 -13.95
CA ARG A 322 18.86 3.82 -12.68
C ARG A 322 18.32 4.96 -11.80
N ARG A 323 18.09 6.16 -12.39
CA ARG A 323 17.50 7.29 -11.65
C ARG A 323 16.10 6.99 -11.15
N ALA A 324 15.26 6.40 -11.98
CA ALA A 324 13.91 5.99 -11.59
C ALA A 324 13.94 4.92 -10.47
N LEU A 325 14.86 3.95 -10.56
CA LEU A 325 15.05 2.92 -9.55
C LEU A 325 15.50 3.51 -8.20
N ILE A 326 16.49 4.41 -8.21
CA ILE A 326 16.98 5.07 -6.99
C ILE A 326 15.85 5.85 -6.30
N VAL A 327 15.07 6.61 -7.07
CA VAL A 327 13.94 7.39 -6.53
C VAL A 327 12.85 6.47 -6.00
N GLY A 328 12.46 5.45 -6.76
CA GLY A 328 11.41 4.51 -6.36
C GLY A 328 11.79 3.70 -5.11
N CYS A 329 12.98 3.09 -5.10
CA CYS A 329 13.49 2.35 -3.95
C CYS A 329 13.69 3.25 -2.73
N GLY A 330 14.20 4.48 -2.94
CA GLY A 330 14.39 5.45 -1.86
C GLY A 330 13.06 5.85 -1.20
N LEU A 331 12.03 6.15 -1.99
CA LEU A 331 10.71 6.48 -1.45
C LEU A 331 10.11 5.31 -0.65
N GLN A 332 10.23 4.08 -1.15
CA GLN A 332 9.76 2.89 -0.44
C GLN A 332 10.54 2.63 0.83
N MET A 333 11.86 2.79 0.80
CA MET A 333 12.71 2.65 1.99
C MET A 333 12.30 3.64 3.09
N PHE A 334 12.14 4.91 2.75
CA PHE A 334 11.73 5.93 3.73
C PHE A 334 10.29 5.70 4.23
N GLN A 335 9.38 5.20 3.38
CA GLN A 335 8.04 4.82 3.80
C GLN A 335 8.10 3.70 4.86
N GLN A 336 8.92 2.67 4.66
CA GLN A 336 9.05 1.58 5.63
C GLN A 336 9.75 2.04 6.92
N LEU A 337 10.77 2.88 6.82
CA LEU A 337 11.47 3.46 7.97
C LEU A 337 10.58 4.39 8.82
N SER A 338 9.47 4.90 8.28
CA SER A 338 8.47 5.65 9.06
C SER A 338 7.71 4.77 10.08
N GLY A 339 7.81 3.44 9.99
CA GLY A 339 7.27 2.50 10.98
C GLY A 339 5.79 2.18 10.82
N ILE A 340 5.13 2.58 9.73
CA ILE A 340 3.68 2.36 9.55
C ILE A 340 3.29 0.88 9.63
N ASN A 341 4.07 0.00 9.01
CA ASN A 341 3.76 -1.42 9.04
C ASN A 341 3.95 -2.03 10.44
N THR A 342 4.94 -1.57 11.21
CA THR A 342 5.11 -1.97 12.61
C THR A 342 3.89 -1.61 13.44
N VAL A 343 3.37 -0.39 13.27
CA VAL A 343 2.15 0.05 13.94
C VAL A 343 0.96 -0.83 13.55
N MET A 344 0.82 -1.19 12.27
CA MET A 344 -0.29 -2.03 11.80
C MET A 344 -0.22 -3.46 12.31
N TYR A 345 0.98 -4.08 12.35
CA TYR A 345 1.14 -5.46 12.85
C TYR A 345 0.96 -5.59 14.36
N TYR A 346 1.34 -4.57 15.12
CA TYR A 346 1.35 -4.61 16.58
C TYR A 346 0.37 -3.61 17.22
N SER A 347 -0.59 -3.06 16.47
CA SER A 347 -1.50 -2.02 16.97
C SER A 347 -2.27 -2.42 18.22
N ALA A 348 -2.82 -3.63 18.27
CA ALA A 348 -3.54 -4.13 19.43
C ALA A 348 -2.59 -4.36 20.62
N THR A 349 -1.38 -4.89 20.38
CA THR A 349 -0.36 -5.08 21.42
C THR A 349 0.13 -3.74 21.99
N ILE A 350 0.35 -2.73 21.14
CA ILE A 350 0.74 -1.37 21.56
C ILE A 350 -0.34 -0.76 22.44
N LEU A 351 -1.61 -0.95 22.11
CA LEU A 351 -2.73 -0.47 22.89
C LEU A 351 -2.83 -1.18 24.25
N GLN A 352 -2.57 -2.47 24.32
CA GLN A 352 -2.46 -3.19 25.58
C GLN A 352 -1.33 -2.65 26.46
N MET A 353 -0.15 -2.41 25.87
CA MET A 353 0.97 -1.78 26.59
C MET A 353 0.64 -0.37 27.10
N SER A 354 -0.29 0.34 26.44
CA SER A 354 -0.77 1.66 26.84
C SER A 354 -1.82 1.61 27.96
N GLY A 355 -2.16 0.41 28.49
CA GLY A 355 -3.04 0.24 29.63
C GLY A 355 -4.45 -0.28 29.32
N VAL A 356 -4.76 -0.64 28.06
CA VAL A 356 -6.02 -1.28 27.68
C VAL A 356 -5.93 -2.76 28.05
N GLN A 357 -6.59 -3.17 29.14
CA GLN A 357 -6.50 -4.55 29.66
C GLN A 357 -7.41 -5.54 28.94
N ASP A 358 -8.47 -5.06 28.30
CA ASP A 358 -9.42 -5.90 27.59
C ASP A 358 -8.95 -6.14 26.14
N ASP A 359 -8.71 -7.41 25.78
CA ASP A 359 -8.28 -7.84 24.46
C ASP A 359 -9.24 -7.37 23.35
N SER A 360 -10.55 -7.54 23.58
CA SER A 360 -11.58 -7.15 22.61
C SER A 360 -11.59 -5.66 22.36
N LEU A 361 -11.44 -4.85 23.42
CA LEU A 361 -11.37 -3.40 23.33
C LEU A 361 -10.10 -2.96 22.57
N ALA A 362 -8.95 -3.58 22.85
CA ALA A 362 -7.69 -3.30 22.15
C ALA A 362 -7.81 -3.58 20.66
N ILE A 363 -8.44 -4.70 20.26
CA ILE A 363 -8.67 -5.08 18.88
C ILE A 363 -9.62 -4.07 18.18
N TRP A 364 -10.70 -3.66 18.84
CA TRP A 364 -11.61 -2.65 18.27
C TRP A 364 -10.96 -1.27 18.12
N LEU A 365 -10.11 -0.85 19.05
CA LEU A 365 -9.35 0.38 18.90
C LEU A 365 -8.32 0.29 17.76
N ALA A 366 -7.70 -0.88 17.56
CA ALA A 366 -6.86 -1.13 16.39
C ALA A 366 -7.66 -1.03 15.08
N ALA A 367 -8.92 -1.50 15.07
CA ALA A 367 -9.82 -1.36 13.92
C ALA A 367 -10.12 0.12 13.61
N VAL A 368 -10.26 0.99 14.62
CA VAL A 368 -10.41 2.45 14.40
C VAL A 368 -9.17 3.04 13.74
N THR A 369 -7.97 2.58 14.11
CA THR A 369 -6.72 3.02 13.47
C THR A 369 -6.68 2.60 12.00
N ALA A 370 -7.04 1.35 11.70
CA ALA A 370 -7.12 0.85 10.33
C ALA A 370 -8.21 1.58 9.51
N PHE A 371 -9.35 1.90 10.10
CA PHE A 371 -10.40 2.70 9.47
C PHE A 371 -9.92 4.11 9.12
N THR A 372 -9.21 4.75 10.03
CA THR A 372 -8.62 6.08 9.80
C THR A 372 -7.65 6.03 8.62
N ASN A 373 -6.77 5.02 8.55
CA ASN A 373 -5.85 4.81 7.44
C ASN A 373 -6.61 4.64 6.11
N PHE A 374 -7.67 3.84 6.11
CA PHE A 374 -8.53 3.65 4.93
C PHE A 374 -9.19 4.96 4.46
N LEU A 375 -9.76 5.75 5.37
CA LEU A 375 -10.39 7.05 5.06
C LEU A 375 -9.39 8.03 4.44
N PHE A 376 -8.19 8.16 5.03
CA PHE A 376 -7.17 9.05 4.48
C PHE A 376 -6.58 8.55 3.16
N THR A 377 -6.56 7.24 2.92
CA THR A 377 -6.21 6.68 1.61
C THR A 377 -7.26 7.05 0.57
N LEU A 378 -8.55 6.98 0.91
CA LEU A 378 -9.64 7.40 0.03
C LEU A 378 -9.53 8.88 -0.34
N ALA A 379 -9.25 9.73 0.66
CA ALA A 379 -8.97 11.15 0.43
C ALA A 379 -7.74 11.36 -0.46
N GLY A 380 -6.68 10.57 -0.26
CA GLY A 380 -5.45 10.60 -1.05
C GLY A 380 -5.68 10.26 -2.53
N VAL A 381 -6.49 9.25 -2.83
CA VAL A 381 -6.89 8.89 -4.21
C VAL A 381 -7.55 10.07 -4.92
N TRP A 382 -8.40 10.80 -4.22
CA TRP A 382 -9.08 11.97 -4.79
C TRP A 382 -8.15 13.19 -4.92
N LEU A 383 -7.26 13.40 -3.93
CA LEU A 383 -6.36 14.56 -3.91
C LEU A 383 -5.21 14.45 -4.92
N VAL A 384 -4.74 13.24 -5.22
CA VAL A 384 -3.56 13.03 -6.08
C VAL A 384 -3.75 13.59 -7.48
N GLU A 385 -4.96 13.55 -8.01
CA GLU A 385 -5.31 14.11 -9.32
C GLU A 385 -5.46 15.64 -9.29
N LYS A 386 -5.92 16.22 -8.17
CA LYS A 386 -6.17 17.66 -8.04
C LYS A 386 -4.93 18.48 -7.68
N VAL A 387 -4.17 18.01 -6.68
CA VAL A 387 -3.03 18.75 -6.10
C VAL A 387 -1.71 18.40 -6.81
N GLY A 388 -1.66 17.20 -7.38
CA GLY A 388 -0.45 16.65 -8.01
C GLY A 388 0.45 15.91 -7.01
N ARG A 389 1.18 14.93 -7.54
CA ARG A 389 1.93 13.94 -6.74
C ARG A 389 3.00 14.56 -5.84
N ARG A 390 3.80 15.50 -6.37
CA ARG A 390 4.92 16.11 -5.62
C ARG A 390 4.45 16.94 -4.43
N LYS A 391 3.45 17.80 -4.63
CA LYS A 391 2.92 18.66 -3.56
C LYS A 391 2.25 17.85 -2.47
N LEU A 392 1.48 16.81 -2.86
CA LEU A 392 0.80 15.92 -1.93
C LEU A 392 1.81 15.12 -1.09
N THR A 393 2.88 14.58 -1.71
CA THR A 393 3.92 13.84 -0.99
C THR A 393 4.66 14.75 0.01
N LEU A 394 5.03 15.98 -0.39
CA LEU A 394 5.69 16.91 0.54
C LEU A 394 4.78 17.30 1.72
N GLY A 395 3.51 17.59 1.44
CA GLY A 395 2.53 17.90 2.50
C GLY A 395 2.31 16.72 3.47
N SER A 396 2.20 15.51 2.93
CA SER A 396 2.07 14.28 3.74
C SER A 396 3.30 14.04 4.62
N LEU A 397 4.52 14.17 4.07
CA LEU A 397 5.77 14.01 4.83
C LEU A 397 5.89 15.04 5.94
N THR A 398 5.53 16.30 5.68
CA THR A 398 5.51 17.34 6.71
C THR A 398 4.55 16.99 7.84
N GLY A 399 3.33 16.54 7.49
CA GLY A 399 2.34 16.10 8.47
C GLY A 399 2.83 14.91 9.31
N THR A 400 3.45 13.92 8.67
CA THR A 400 4.03 12.75 9.37
C THR A 400 5.14 13.18 10.33
N THR A 401 6.03 14.07 9.89
CA THR A 401 7.13 14.59 10.75
C THR A 401 6.57 15.29 11.99
N VAL A 402 5.57 16.15 11.84
CA VAL A 402 4.92 16.84 12.96
C VAL A 402 4.26 15.83 13.90
N ALA A 403 3.52 14.85 13.37
CA ALA A 403 2.87 13.82 14.17
C ALA A 403 3.88 12.98 14.98
N LEU A 404 5.01 12.59 14.38
CA LEU A 404 6.07 11.86 15.07
C LEU A 404 6.76 12.69 16.15
N ILE A 405 6.96 13.99 15.93
CA ILE A 405 7.48 14.90 16.96
C ILE A 405 6.50 14.98 18.15
N ILE A 406 5.21 15.15 17.89
CA ILE A 406 4.18 15.19 18.94
C ILE A 406 4.16 13.88 19.72
N LEU A 407 4.24 12.74 19.02
CA LEU A 407 4.29 11.42 19.67
C LEU A 407 5.54 11.26 20.55
N ALA A 408 6.71 11.65 20.05
CA ALA A 408 7.95 11.60 20.80
C ALA A 408 7.90 12.49 22.06
N LEU A 409 7.35 13.71 21.93
CA LEU A 409 7.14 14.60 23.09
C LEU A 409 6.15 13.99 24.08
N GLY A 410 5.09 13.33 23.61
CA GLY A 410 4.15 12.62 24.47
C GLY A 410 4.82 11.52 25.30
N PHE A 411 5.67 10.71 24.70
CA PHE A 411 6.44 9.68 25.40
C PHE A 411 7.46 10.29 26.39
N LEU A 412 8.15 11.36 26.00
CA LEU A 412 9.07 12.06 26.89
C LEU A 412 8.37 12.63 28.12
N LEU A 413 7.21 13.27 27.92
CA LEU A 413 6.40 13.81 29.03
C LEU A 413 5.89 12.68 29.92
N SER A 414 5.40 11.59 29.35
CA SER A 414 4.97 10.41 30.10
C SER A 414 6.12 9.82 30.94
N ALA A 415 7.33 9.76 30.39
CA ALA A 415 8.50 9.29 31.11
C ALA A 415 8.88 10.22 32.29
N GLN A 416 8.76 11.54 32.12
CA GLN A 416 9.07 12.53 33.16
C GLN A 416 8.01 12.56 34.30
N VAL A 417 6.73 12.34 33.95
CA VAL A 417 5.62 12.31 34.90
C VAL A 417 5.46 10.92 35.53
N SER A 418 6.27 9.95 35.15
CA SER A 418 6.22 8.57 35.65
C SER A 418 6.33 8.55 37.21
N PRO A 419 5.42 7.86 37.91
CA PRO A 419 5.45 7.80 39.39
C PRO A 419 6.75 7.11 39.86
N ARG A 420 7.22 7.56 41.01
CA ARG A 420 8.38 6.95 41.66
C ARG A 420 8.01 5.60 42.26
N VAL A 421 8.92 4.63 42.22
CA VAL A 421 8.79 3.41 43.00
C VAL A 421 9.03 3.74 44.47
N THR A 422 8.03 3.43 45.29
CA THR A 422 8.03 3.83 46.72
C THR A 422 8.55 2.75 47.63
N LEU A 423 8.44 1.48 47.24
CA LEU A 423 8.83 0.31 48.02
C LEU A 423 9.83 -0.55 47.24
N ASN A 424 10.97 -0.83 47.86
CA ASN A 424 11.94 -1.80 47.33
C ASN A 424 11.88 -3.06 48.21
N PRO A 425 11.06 -4.06 47.84
CA PRO A 425 10.96 -5.28 48.62
C PRO A 425 12.28 -6.04 48.53
N THR A 426 12.79 -6.48 49.66
CA THR A 426 13.93 -7.40 49.74
C THR A 426 13.46 -8.79 49.36
N ASP A 427 14.12 -9.37 48.37
CA ASP A 427 13.83 -10.74 47.90
C ASP A 427 14.00 -11.73 49.08
N PRO A 428 13.05 -12.58 49.40
CA PRO A 428 13.17 -13.62 50.42
C PRO A 428 14.36 -14.54 50.24
N SER A 429 14.87 -14.66 48.98
CA SER A 429 16.03 -15.47 48.63
C SER A 429 17.39 -14.75 48.86
N GLY A 430 17.40 -13.52 49.30
CA GLY A 430 18.62 -12.74 49.56
C GLY A 430 19.41 -12.34 48.31
N GLN A 431 18.91 -12.56 47.12
CA GLN A 431 19.53 -12.14 45.87
C GLN A 431 19.05 -10.75 45.47
N ASN A 432 19.95 -9.80 45.27
CA ASN A 432 19.65 -8.48 44.70
C ASN A 432 19.15 -8.67 43.26
N SER A 433 17.85 -8.56 43.02
CA SER A 433 17.33 -8.57 41.66
C SER A 433 17.60 -7.21 40.98
N ALA A 434 17.86 -7.20 39.68
CA ALA A 434 18.03 -5.97 38.90
C ALA A 434 16.79 -5.05 38.98
N CYS A 435 15.60 -5.63 39.24
CA CYS A 435 14.33 -4.92 39.33
C CYS A 435 14.26 -3.94 40.51
N THR A 436 14.95 -4.21 41.61
CA THR A 436 14.95 -3.34 42.79
C THR A 436 15.73 -2.04 42.61
N ASN A 437 16.52 -1.94 41.52
CA ASN A 437 17.31 -0.74 41.23
C ASN A 437 16.53 0.36 40.48
N TYR A 438 15.32 0.03 40.00
CA TYR A 438 14.51 1.02 39.29
C TYR A 438 13.80 1.97 40.24
N SER A 439 14.12 3.26 40.10
CA SER A 439 13.52 4.34 40.94
C SER A 439 12.20 4.86 40.37
N TYR A 440 11.86 4.57 39.14
CA TYR A 440 10.66 5.05 38.44
C TYR A 440 9.90 3.89 37.77
N CYS A 441 8.58 4.01 37.75
CA CYS A 441 7.67 3.05 37.15
C CYS A 441 8.03 2.76 35.68
N ASN A 442 8.36 3.78 34.90
CA ASN A 442 8.73 3.63 33.50
C ASN A 442 9.96 2.73 33.28
N GLY A 443 10.99 2.87 34.10
CA GLY A 443 12.18 2.01 34.02
C GLY A 443 11.88 0.55 34.34
N CYS A 444 11.03 0.31 35.34
CA CYS A 444 10.56 -1.02 35.72
C CYS A 444 9.76 -1.69 34.60
N MET A 445 8.85 -0.95 33.97
CA MET A 445 7.95 -1.47 32.92
C MET A 445 8.67 -1.70 31.59
N LEU A 446 9.83 -1.10 31.36
CA LEU A 446 10.62 -1.32 30.16
C LEU A 446 11.51 -2.57 30.24
N ASP A 447 11.75 -3.10 31.45
CA ASP A 447 12.53 -4.33 31.64
C ASP A 447 11.59 -5.56 31.52
N PRO A 448 11.81 -6.45 30.53
CA PRO A 448 10.97 -7.62 30.33
C PRO A 448 11.01 -8.64 31.50
N ASN A 449 12.00 -8.53 32.38
CA ASN A 449 12.14 -9.41 33.55
C ASN A 449 11.50 -8.83 34.81
N CYS A 450 10.94 -7.62 34.73
CA CYS A 450 10.39 -6.91 35.88
C CYS A 450 8.92 -6.58 35.69
N GLY A 451 8.19 -6.49 36.78
CA GLY A 451 6.80 -6.08 36.82
C GLY A 451 6.56 -5.04 37.90
N LEU A 452 5.65 -4.12 37.66
CA LEU A 452 5.25 -3.09 38.62
C LEU A 452 4.02 -3.54 39.40
N CYS A 453 4.15 -3.59 40.74
CA CYS A 453 3.01 -3.80 41.62
C CYS A 453 2.67 -2.46 42.32
N TYR A 454 1.39 -2.09 42.36
CA TYR A 454 0.95 -0.84 42.93
C TYR A 454 -0.38 -0.97 43.66
N LYS A 455 -0.58 -0.08 44.69
CA LYS A 455 -1.79 0.03 45.47
C LYS A 455 -2.50 1.33 45.15
N LEU A 456 -3.78 1.24 44.78
CA LEU A 456 -4.62 2.39 44.47
C LEU A 456 -5.41 2.86 45.70
N ASN A 457 -5.45 4.17 45.91
CA ASN A 457 -6.40 4.81 46.81
C ASN A 457 -7.17 5.88 46.00
N LYS A 458 -8.43 5.63 45.70
CA LYS A 458 -9.34 6.52 44.93
C LYS A 458 -8.79 7.04 43.60
N SER A 459 -8.06 6.28 42.86
CA SER A 459 -7.41 6.62 41.56
C SER A 459 -5.96 7.11 41.63
N ASN A 460 -5.38 7.28 42.80
CA ASN A 460 -3.98 7.64 42.96
C ASN A 460 -3.16 6.42 43.44
N VAL A 461 -1.99 6.20 42.81
CA VAL A 461 -1.02 5.20 43.25
C VAL A 461 -0.39 5.70 44.56
N VAL A 462 -0.63 4.98 45.67
CA VAL A 462 -0.08 5.34 46.99
C VAL A 462 1.24 4.63 47.22
N GLU A 463 1.34 3.37 46.86
CA GLU A 463 2.51 2.55 47.04
C GLU A 463 2.78 1.79 45.74
N SER A 464 4.03 1.70 45.34
CA SER A 464 4.46 0.97 44.16
C SER A 464 5.79 0.27 44.39
N SER A 465 5.95 -0.93 43.83
CA SER A 465 7.17 -1.72 43.90
C SER A 465 7.50 -2.33 42.58
N CYS A 466 8.78 -2.43 42.23
CA CYS A 466 9.28 -3.13 41.08
C CYS A 466 9.81 -4.49 41.50
N VAL A 467 9.24 -5.55 40.97
CA VAL A 467 9.54 -6.93 41.36
C VAL A 467 9.87 -7.80 40.15
N PRO A 468 10.74 -8.82 40.32
CA PRO A 468 11.00 -9.75 39.22
C PRO A 468 9.75 -10.58 38.88
N VAL A 469 9.61 -10.91 37.60
CA VAL A 469 8.50 -11.73 37.09
C VAL A 469 8.71 -13.21 37.51
N ARG A 470 8.22 -13.56 38.71
CA ARG A 470 8.18 -14.93 39.25
C ARG A 470 6.85 -15.14 39.96
N LYS A 471 6.27 -16.33 39.90
CA LYS A 471 5.01 -16.64 40.61
C LYS A 471 5.04 -16.34 42.10
N GLU A 472 6.19 -16.45 42.73
CA GLU A 472 6.41 -16.20 44.16
C GLU A 472 6.52 -14.70 44.48
N SER A 473 6.90 -13.85 43.52
CA SER A 473 7.06 -12.42 43.75
C SER A 473 5.72 -11.65 43.84
N THR A 474 4.64 -12.19 43.28
CA THR A 474 3.31 -11.61 43.47
C THR A 474 2.82 -11.72 44.89
N MET A 475 3.25 -12.75 45.63
CA MET A 475 2.97 -12.90 47.05
C MET A 475 3.87 -12.07 47.97
N ALA A 476 5.14 -11.87 47.62
CA ALA A 476 6.07 -11.04 48.37
C ALA A 476 5.82 -9.53 48.22
N ALA A 477 5.27 -9.10 47.08
CA ALA A 477 4.79 -7.73 46.89
C ALA A 477 3.45 -7.44 47.64
N ALA A 478 2.72 -8.47 48.01
CA ALA A 478 1.50 -8.39 48.81
C ALA A 478 1.83 -8.23 50.28
N TRP A 479 2.29 -7.06 50.66
CA TRP A 479 2.35 -6.67 52.07
C TRP A 479 0.93 -6.52 52.59
N GLY A 480 0.44 -7.58 53.23
CA GLY A 480 -0.68 -7.60 54.13
C GLY A 480 -1.86 -6.67 53.79
N SER A 481 -2.92 -7.28 53.30
CA SER A 481 -4.28 -6.77 53.18
C SER A 481 -4.58 -5.81 52.02
N ASN A 482 -5.39 -6.33 51.12
CA ASN A 482 -6.30 -5.67 50.21
C ASN A 482 -5.74 -5.02 48.92
N ILE A 483 -5.84 -5.78 47.85
CA ILE A 483 -5.85 -5.34 46.44
C ILE A 483 -4.57 -4.64 45.99
N ILE A 484 -3.56 -5.42 45.69
CA ILE A 484 -2.38 -4.98 44.93
C ILE A 484 -2.59 -5.47 43.49
N LEU A 485 -2.66 -4.52 42.56
CA LEU A 485 -2.62 -4.79 41.15
C LEU A 485 -1.16 -4.87 40.68
N CYS A 486 -0.74 -6.00 40.15
CA CYS A 486 0.58 -6.12 39.52
C CYS A 486 0.40 -6.11 38.01
N VAL A 487 1.12 -5.22 37.35
CA VAL A 487 1.22 -5.15 35.89
C VAL A 487 2.61 -5.63 35.52
N PHE A 488 2.67 -6.72 34.76
CA PHE A 488 3.92 -7.26 34.25
C PHE A 488 4.03 -6.92 32.77
N THR A 489 5.18 -6.49 32.33
CA THR A 489 5.47 -6.47 30.90
C THR A 489 5.52 -7.90 30.41
N VAL A 490 4.72 -8.14 29.39
CA VAL A 490 4.40 -9.44 28.84
C VAL A 490 5.64 -10.25 28.47
N ASN A 491 6.17 -10.97 29.45
CA ASN A 491 7.00 -12.13 29.25
C ASN A 491 6.33 -13.30 29.95
N ASP A 492 5.21 -13.79 29.32
CA ASP A 492 4.55 -15.00 29.77
C ASP A 492 5.39 -16.22 29.40
N ASN A 493 6.48 -16.42 30.14
CA ASN A 493 7.19 -17.69 30.21
C ASN A 493 6.92 -18.38 31.56
N TYR A 494 5.62 -18.42 31.99
CA TYR A 494 5.17 -19.31 33.06
C TYR A 494 3.68 -19.59 32.94
#